data_783324b4875c15cc2d7c84575dd5c71b
#
_entry.id   783324b4875c15cc2d7c84575dd5c71b
#
_cell.length_a   1.000
_cell.length_b   1.000
_cell.length_c   1.000
_cell.angle_alpha   90.00
_cell.angle_beta   90.00
_cell.angle_gamma   90.00
#
_symmetry.space_group_name_H-M   'P 1'
#
loop_
_entity.id
_entity.type
_entity.pdbx_description
1 polymer ?
#
loop_
_entity_poly.entity_id
_entity_poly.type
_entity_poly.pdbx_seq_one_letter_code
_entity_poly.pdbx_strand_id
1 'polypeptide(L)'
;MSTASQLQSSSSRFASTLIDLLDRVEYRRVSLDEQFDPVYRLRYEAYRREDFVPINSQEITRDVYDDADNCYCFGVYIDGILVSSIRFHHVTSSNRQSPSRTIWPEILDPKLDQGDSYIDPSRFTADHDASLALPALPYLTLRIVAMASEYFTVRYCIASVRAEHAAFYRRVFGSERLGDERNWGELRFPVCLYAAEVPTIRNRVADRFPFFMSTPAERDALFGPGLGPRKIVAPTARVAHRLRVIENQRAEPTAV
;
A
#
# COMPACT_ATOMS: atom_id res chain seq x y z
N MET A 1 24.46 -25.56 -9.78
CA MET A 1 24.18 -24.30 -10.53
C MET A 1 22.71 -24.12 -10.95
N SER A 2 21.77 -24.99 -10.56
CA SER A 2 20.37 -24.98 -11.09
C SER A 2 19.36 -24.14 -10.30
N THR A 3 19.49 -24.01 -8.99
CA THR A 3 18.44 -23.42 -8.14
C THR A 3 18.36 -21.88 -8.19
N ALA A 4 19.47 -21.19 -8.27
CA ALA A 4 19.48 -19.72 -8.34
C ALA A 4 18.93 -19.19 -9.68
N SER A 5 19.26 -19.86 -10.79
CA SER A 5 18.76 -19.52 -12.13
C SER A 5 17.26 -19.80 -12.28
N GLN A 6 16.74 -20.87 -11.65
CA GLN A 6 15.31 -21.17 -11.64
C GLN A 6 14.49 -20.20 -10.78
N LEU A 7 15.03 -19.74 -9.66
CA LEU A 7 14.40 -18.73 -8.79
C LEU A 7 14.37 -17.34 -9.47
N GLN A 8 15.42 -16.96 -10.18
CA GLN A 8 15.43 -15.74 -10.99
C GLN A 8 14.44 -15.80 -12.17
N SER A 9 14.31 -16.93 -12.84
CA SER A 9 13.37 -17.09 -13.95
C SER A 9 11.90 -17.10 -13.49
N SER A 10 11.61 -17.63 -12.30
CA SER A 10 10.24 -17.63 -11.73
C SER A 10 9.85 -16.26 -11.20
N SER A 11 10.77 -15.53 -10.56
CA SER A 11 10.57 -14.15 -10.12
C SER A 11 10.32 -13.21 -11.30
N SER A 12 11.04 -13.39 -12.41
CA SER A 12 10.86 -12.63 -13.65
C SER A 12 9.48 -12.89 -14.28
N ARG A 13 9.02 -14.14 -14.34
CA ARG A 13 7.69 -14.50 -14.87
C ARG A 13 6.56 -13.93 -14.02
N PHE A 14 6.63 -14.03 -12.71
CA PHE A 14 5.65 -13.45 -11.79
C PHE A 14 5.56 -11.92 -11.96
N ALA A 15 6.70 -11.24 -12.01
CA ALA A 15 6.74 -9.80 -12.19
C ALA A 15 6.15 -9.37 -13.55
N SER A 16 6.46 -10.10 -14.63
CA SER A 16 5.89 -9.83 -15.96
C SER A 16 4.38 -10.02 -15.97
N THR A 17 3.87 -11.12 -15.41
CA THR A 17 2.43 -11.38 -15.30
C THR A 17 1.71 -10.27 -14.53
N LEU A 18 2.30 -9.75 -13.43
CA LEU A 18 1.71 -8.64 -12.69
C LEU A 18 1.73 -7.33 -13.47
N ILE A 19 2.79 -7.04 -14.21
CA ILE A 19 2.85 -5.86 -15.09
C ILE A 19 1.75 -5.94 -16.17
N ASP A 20 1.52 -7.12 -16.74
CA ASP A 20 0.45 -7.32 -17.72
C ASP A 20 -0.94 -7.17 -17.10
N LEU A 21 -1.13 -7.67 -15.89
CA LEU A 21 -2.38 -7.51 -15.16
C LEU A 21 -2.69 -6.04 -14.82
N LEU A 22 -1.67 -5.22 -14.56
CA LEU A 22 -1.84 -3.80 -14.30
C LEU A 22 -2.49 -3.03 -15.46
N ASP A 23 -2.43 -3.51 -16.68
CA ASP A 23 -3.13 -2.90 -17.83
C ASP A 23 -4.68 -2.92 -17.68
N ARG A 24 -5.21 -3.77 -16.78
CA ARG A 24 -6.63 -3.90 -16.46
C ARG A 24 -7.01 -3.25 -15.13
N VAL A 25 -6.03 -2.70 -14.42
CA VAL A 25 -6.21 -2.12 -13.08
C VAL A 25 -6.46 -0.62 -13.16
N GLU A 26 -7.36 -0.16 -12.31
CA GLU A 26 -7.60 1.25 -12.06
C GLU A 26 -7.53 1.52 -10.56
N TYR A 27 -6.91 2.64 -10.18
CA TYR A 27 -6.95 3.17 -8.83
C TYR A 27 -7.91 4.35 -8.78
N ARG A 28 -8.82 4.32 -7.82
CA ARG A 28 -9.80 5.41 -7.61
C ARG A 28 -9.67 5.92 -6.18
N ARG A 29 -9.36 7.20 -6.05
CA ARG A 29 -9.34 7.85 -4.73
C ARG A 29 -10.76 8.12 -4.29
N VAL A 30 -11.07 7.77 -3.03
CA VAL A 30 -12.34 8.09 -2.38
C VAL A 30 -12.27 9.56 -1.93
N SER A 31 -13.31 10.33 -2.21
CA SER A 31 -13.40 11.71 -1.72
C SER A 31 -13.78 11.74 -0.23
N LEU A 32 -13.22 12.68 0.52
CA LEU A 32 -13.48 12.79 1.96
C LEU A 32 -14.94 13.09 2.29
N ASP A 33 -15.66 13.75 1.38
CA ASP A 33 -17.08 14.07 1.50
C ASP A 33 -18.01 12.93 1.09
N GLU A 34 -17.47 11.83 0.53
CA GLU A 34 -18.25 10.70 0.05
C GLU A 34 -18.45 9.62 1.14
N GLN A 35 -19.54 9.75 1.90
CA GLN A 35 -19.81 8.87 3.05
C GLN A 35 -20.23 7.44 2.68
N PHE A 36 -20.74 7.22 1.47
CA PHE A 36 -21.30 5.94 0.98
C PHE A 36 -20.53 5.35 -0.21
N ASP A 37 -19.24 5.65 -0.33
CA ASP A 37 -18.42 5.03 -1.37
C ASP A 37 -18.43 3.50 -1.23
N PRO A 38 -18.47 2.74 -2.34
CA PRO A 38 -18.44 1.27 -2.34
C PRO A 38 -17.29 0.65 -1.54
N VAL A 39 -16.18 1.38 -1.37
CA VAL A 39 -15.05 0.97 -0.54
C VAL A 39 -15.46 0.72 0.92
N TYR A 40 -16.34 1.53 1.49
CA TYR A 40 -16.78 1.37 2.88
C TYR A 40 -17.70 0.16 3.07
N ARG A 41 -18.47 -0.18 2.04
CA ARG A 41 -19.28 -1.41 2.01
C ARG A 41 -18.36 -2.64 1.87
N LEU A 42 -17.40 -2.63 0.96
CA LEU A 42 -16.42 -3.71 0.83
C LEU A 42 -15.69 -3.98 2.17
N ARG A 43 -15.30 -2.91 2.90
CA ARG A 43 -14.71 -3.05 4.24
C ARG A 43 -15.66 -3.73 5.22
N TYR A 44 -16.93 -3.31 5.24
CA TYR A 44 -17.92 -3.91 6.11
C TYR A 44 -18.10 -5.40 5.81
N GLU A 45 -18.30 -5.78 4.55
CA GLU A 45 -18.50 -7.16 4.12
C GLU A 45 -17.28 -8.03 4.49
N ALA A 46 -16.05 -7.56 4.23
CA ALA A 46 -14.83 -8.26 4.57
C ALA A 46 -14.69 -8.47 6.09
N TYR A 47 -14.92 -7.43 6.89
CA TYR A 47 -14.78 -7.52 8.34
C TYR A 47 -15.92 -8.30 9.01
N ARG A 48 -17.14 -8.22 8.45
CA ARG A 48 -18.26 -9.04 8.95
C ARG A 48 -18.05 -10.52 8.73
N ARG A 49 -17.44 -10.90 7.64
CA ARG A 49 -17.11 -12.31 7.37
C ARG A 49 -16.22 -12.92 8.45
N GLU A 50 -15.29 -12.13 8.97
CA GLU A 50 -14.35 -12.52 10.03
C GLU A 50 -14.85 -12.18 11.45
N ASP A 51 -16.06 -11.67 11.59
CA ASP A 51 -16.67 -11.19 12.85
C ASP A 51 -15.83 -10.10 13.56
N PHE A 52 -15.10 -9.28 12.81
CA PHE A 52 -14.26 -8.21 13.36
C PHE A 52 -15.01 -6.93 13.71
N VAL A 53 -16.20 -6.73 13.16
CA VAL A 53 -17.05 -5.56 13.42
C VAL A 53 -18.49 -6.00 13.72
N PRO A 54 -19.26 -5.23 14.50
CA PRO A 54 -20.69 -5.53 14.74
C PRO A 54 -21.53 -5.29 13.48
N ILE A 55 -22.73 -5.86 13.47
CA ILE A 55 -23.74 -5.54 12.46
C ILE A 55 -24.17 -4.08 12.65
N ASN A 56 -24.25 -3.34 11.56
CA ASN A 56 -24.83 -2.01 11.53
C ASN A 56 -25.80 -1.87 10.35
N SER A 57 -26.80 -0.99 10.49
CA SER A 57 -27.90 -0.82 9.52
C SER A 57 -27.47 -0.19 8.20
N GLN A 58 -26.33 0.50 8.17
CA GLN A 58 -25.80 1.16 6.97
C GLN A 58 -24.94 0.21 6.13
N GLU A 59 -24.51 -0.92 6.72
CA GLU A 59 -23.61 -1.90 6.10
C GLU A 59 -22.31 -1.27 5.57
N ILE A 60 -21.76 -0.28 6.29
CA ILE A 60 -20.49 0.36 5.98
C ILE A 60 -19.55 0.31 7.19
N THR A 61 -18.23 0.37 6.92
CA THR A 61 -17.19 0.51 7.94
C THR A 61 -16.36 1.76 7.66
N ARG A 62 -16.56 2.76 8.50
CA ARG A 62 -15.84 4.04 8.54
C ARG A 62 -15.45 4.35 9.98
N ASP A 63 -14.38 5.10 10.18
CA ASP A 63 -13.94 5.58 11.49
C ASP A 63 -13.42 7.03 11.41
N VAL A 64 -13.09 7.63 12.54
CA VAL A 64 -12.61 9.01 12.62
C VAL A 64 -11.34 9.30 11.82
N TYR A 65 -10.56 8.27 11.50
CA TYR A 65 -9.37 8.42 10.69
C TYR A 65 -9.67 8.54 9.18
N ASP A 66 -10.88 8.16 8.74
CA ASP A 66 -11.29 8.37 7.35
C ASP A 66 -11.57 9.86 7.06
N ASP A 67 -11.80 10.69 8.10
CA ASP A 67 -12.05 12.11 8.00
C ASP A 67 -10.80 12.98 8.25
N ALA A 68 -9.64 12.35 8.47
CA ALA A 68 -8.40 13.09 8.75
C ALA A 68 -7.84 13.74 7.48
N ASP A 69 -7.34 14.98 7.60
CA ASP A 69 -6.78 15.75 6.47
C ASP A 69 -5.58 15.08 5.79
N ASN A 70 -4.87 14.20 6.51
CA ASN A 70 -3.75 13.42 5.98
C ASN A 70 -4.15 12.01 5.54
N CYS A 71 -5.46 11.75 5.43
CA CYS A 71 -6.02 10.47 5.01
C CYS A 71 -6.11 10.37 3.48
N TYR A 72 -5.73 9.21 2.99
CA TYR A 72 -5.84 8.82 1.59
C TYR A 72 -6.49 7.44 1.51
N CYS A 73 -7.68 7.37 0.94
CA CYS A 73 -8.43 6.14 0.78
C CYS A 73 -8.59 5.81 -0.70
N PHE A 74 -8.37 4.54 -1.08
CA PHE A 74 -8.43 4.08 -2.46
C PHE A 74 -9.20 2.78 -2.60
N GLY A 75 -9.96 2.69 -3.70
CA GLY A 75 -10.42 1.44 -4.27
C GLY A 75 -9.50 0.99 -5.40
N VAL A 76 -9.25 -0.31 -5.49
CA VAL A 76 -8.58 -1.00 -6.59
C VAL A 76 -9.63 -1.71 -7.42
N TYR A 77 -9.67 -1.39 -8.69
CA TYR A 77 -10.64 -1.93 -9.64
C TYR A 77 -9.91 -2.75 -10.71
N ILE A 78 -10.48 -3.88 -11.09
CA ILE A 78 -10.05 -4.68 -12.24
C ILE A 78 -11.24 -4.77 -13.19
N ASP A 79 -11.06 -4.34 -14.43
CA ASP A 79 -12.13 -4.26 -15.44
C ASP A 79 -13.38 -3.52 -14.91
N GLY A 80 -13.19 -2.47 -14.14
CA GLY A 80 -14.26 -1.68 -13.56
C GLY A 80 -14.92 -2.27 -12.30
N ILE A 81 -14.52 -3.46 -11.84
CA ILE A 81 -15.05 -4.13 -10.64
C ILE A 81 -14.14 -3.81 -9.45
N LEU A 82 -14.71 -3.34 -8.34
CA LEU A 82 -14.00 -3.11 -7.08
C LEU A 82 -13.57 -4.46 -6.47
N VAL A 83 -12.25 -4.68 -6.36
CA VAL A 83 -11.69 -5.95 -5.88
C VAL A 83 -10.94 -5.81 -4.55
N SER A 84 -10.45 -4.62 -4.23
CA SER A 84 -9.84 -4.36 -2.93
C SER A 84 -9.83 -2.88 -2.59
N SER A 85 -9.50 -2.57 -1.35
CA SER A 85 -9.33 -1.19 -0.89
C SER A 85 -8.19 -1.09 0.11
N ILE A 86 -7.67 0.12 0.23
CA ILE A 86 -6.66 0.46 1.24
C ILE A 86 -6.82 1.92 1.65
N ARG A 87 -6.59 2.19 2.93
CA ARG A 87 -6.42 3.52 3.47
C ARG A 87 -4.98 3.66 3.95
N PHE A 88 -4.41 4.85 3.81
CA PHE A 88 -3.18 5.20 4.50
C PHE A 88 -3.21 6.66 4.97
N HIS A 89 -2.36 6.98 5.94
CA HIS A 89 -2.11 8.32 6.39
C HIS A 89 -0.68 8.73 6.06
N HIS A 90 -0.51 9.93 5.53
CA HIS A 90 0.81 10.57 5.44
C HIS A 90 1.06 11.33 6.73
N VAL A 91 1.93 10.80 7.58
CA VAL A 91 2.16 11.29 8.93
C VAL A 91 3.47 12.07 9.00
N THR A 92 3.37 13.29 9.51
CA THR A 92 4.49 14.23 9.66
C THR A 92 4.49 14.83 11.07
N SER A 93 5.52 15.59 11.42
CA SER A 93 5.56 16.34 12.68
C SER A 93 4.40 17.34 12.83
N SER A 94 3.92 17.90 11.71
CA SER A 94 2.81 18.89 11.69
C SER A 94 1.42 18.25 11.62
N ASN A 95 1.29 17.03 11.13
CA ASN A 95 0.02 16.28 11.13
C ASN A 95 0.27 14.83 11.56
N ARG A 96 -0.05 14.57 12.84
CA ARG A 96 0.27 13.31 13.53
C ARG A 96 -0.90 12.34 13.63
N GLN A 97 -2.01 12.60 12.94
CA GLN A 97 -3.16 11.68 12.96
C GLN A 97 -2.79 10.36 12.28
N SER A 98 -2.88 9.26 13.03
CA SER A 98 -2.48 7.93 12.55
C SER A 98 -3.02 6.87 13.49
N PRO A 99 -3.68 5.83 12.97
CA PRO A 99 -4.13 4.69 13.78
C PRO A 99 -2.97 4.02 14.52
N SER A 100 -1.86 3.76 13.84
CA SER A 100 -0.70 3.08 14.46
C SER A 100 -0.06 3.93 15.55
N ARG A 101 0.01 5.26 15.37
CA ARG A 101 0.51 6.15 16.40
C ARG A 101 -0.33 6.12 17.68
N THR A 102 -1.64 5.99 17.55
CA THR A 102 -2.53 5.89 18.72
C THR A 102 -2.23 4.64 19.56
N ILE A 103 -1.72 3.58 18.93
CA ILE A 103 -1.38 2.32 19.60
C ILE A 103 0.05 2.32 20.13
N TRP A 104 1.01 2.90 19.42
CA TRP A 104 2.44 2.94 19.76
C TRP A 104 3.00 4.36 19.74
N PRO A 105 2.46 5.31 20.53
CA PRO A 105 2.96 6.68 20.53
C PRO A 105 4.43 6.76 20.98
N GLU A 106 4.83 5.92 21.95
CA GLU A 106 6.20 5.89 22.49
C GLU A 106 7.25 5.44 21.47
N ILE A 107 6.85 4.75 20.39
CA ILE A 107 7.74 4.33 19.30
C ILE A 107 7.71 5.34 18.15
N LEU A 108 6.54 5.89 17.82
CA LEU A 108 6.34 6.68 16.62
C LEU A 108 6.52 8.19 16.85
N ASP A 109 6.20 8.72 18.04
CA ASP A 109 6.40 10.13 18.35
C ASP A 109 7.87 10.57 18.30
N PRO A 110 8.84 9.81 18.88
CA PRO A 110 10.25 10.18 18.78
C PRO A 110 10.77 10.30 17.34
N LYS A 111 10.24 9.51 16.40
CA LYS A 111 10.59 9.61 14.97
C LYS A 111 10.08 10.92 14.36
N LEU A 112 8.84 11.27 14.66
CA LEU A 112 8.24 12.55 14.21
C LEU A 112 8.93 13.76 14.84
N ASP A 113 9.37 13.67 16.09
CA ASP A 113 10.12 14.72 16.80
C ASP A 113 11.52 14.94 16.20
N GLN A 114 12.09 13.91 15.60
CA GLN A 114 13.35 13.98 14.83
C GLN A 114 13.15 14.53 13.41
N GLY A 115 11.91 14.83 13.00
CA GLY A 115 11.58 15.32 11.66
C GLY A 115 11.35 14.23 10.62
N ASP A 116 11.34 12.96 11.02
CA ASP A 116 10.97 11.87 10.13
C ASP A 116 9.49 11.93 9.76
N SER A 117 9.14 11.33 8.63
CA SER A 117 7.76 11.12 8.21
C SER A 117 7.53 9.68 7.80
N TYR A 118 6.27 9.27 7.80
CA TYR A 118 5.94 7.90 7.40
C TYR A 118 4.56 7.78 6.74
N ILE A 119 4.38 6.71 5.97
CA ILE A 119 3.07 6.24 5.52
C ILE A 119 2.58 5.18 6.50
N ASP A 120 1.34 5.34 6.98
CA ASP A 120 0.64 4.40 7.88
C ASP A 120 -0.53 3.72 7.16
N PRO A 121 -0.33 2.60 6.47
CA PRO A 121 -1.40 1.84 5.83
C PRO A 121 -2.32 1.17 6.84
N SER A 122 -3.60 1.22 6.55
CA SER A 122 -4.64 0.56 7.34
C SER A 122 -5.82 0.17 6.45
N ARG A 123 -6.77 -0.57 6.99
CA ARG A 123 -8.02 -0.91 6.29
C ARG A 123 -7.76 -1.55 4.91
N PHE A 124 -6.69 -2.35 4.79
CA PHE A 124 -6.53 -3.21 3.63
C PHE A 124 -7.61 -4.29 3.68
N THR A 125 -8.51 -4.25 2.72
CA THR A 125 -9.59 -5.22 2.56
C THR A 125 -9.67 -5.67 1.12
N ALA A 126 -10.13 -6.90 0.91
CA ALA A 126 -10.30 -7.48 -0.40
C ALA A 126 -11.69 -8.12 -0.52
N ASP A 127 -12.25 -8.08 -1.71
CA ASP A 127 -13.37 -8.92 -2.06
C ASP A 127 -12.98 -10.39 -1.90
N HIS A 128 -13.90 -11.20 -1.38
CA HIS A 128 -13.60 -12.58 -1.05
C HIS A 128 -13.26 -13.41 -2.28
N ASP A 129 -14.11 -13.36 -3.28
CA ASP A 129 -13.96 -14.17 -4.49
C ASP A 129 -12.75 -13.71 -5.29
N ALA A 130 -12.54 -12.38 -5.37
CA ALA A 130 -11.34 -11.82 -5.98
C ALA A 130 -10.06 -12.26 -5.24
N SER A 131 -10.06 -12.34 -3.92
CA SER A 131 -8.91 -12.77 -3.13
C SER A 131 -8.54 -14.24 -3.36
N LEU A 132 -9.55 -15.09 -3.54
CA LEU A 132 -9.36 -16.52 -3.87
C LEU A 132 -8.88 -16.70 -5.32
N ALA A 133 -9.48 -15.95 -6.25
CA ALA A 133 -9.15 -16.05 -7.67
C ALA A 133 -7.78 -15.42 -8.03
N LEU A 134 -7.32 -14.42 -7.25
CA LEU A 134 -6.14 -13.63 -7.54
C LEU A 134 -5.19 -13.54 -6.34
N PRO A 135 -4.31 -14.52 -6.11
CA PRO A 135 -3.30 -14.47 -5.02
C PRO A 135 -2.34 -13.28 -5.13
N ALA A 136 -2.28 -12.62 -6.29
CA ALA A 136 -1.48 -11.43 -6.54
C ALA A 136 -2.12 -10.12 -6.04
N LEU A 137 -3.40 -10.14 -5.64
CA LEU A 137 -4.16 -8.97 -5.23
C LEU A 137 -3.47 -8.11 -4.15
N PRO A 138 -2.79 -8.68 -3.11
CA PRO A 138 -2.04 -7.88 -2.16
C PRO A 138 -0.96 -6.99 -2.78
N TYR A 139 -0.30 -7.44 -3.84
CA TYR A 139 0.72 -6.65 -4.52
C TYR A 139 0.12 -5.46 -5.28
N LEU A 140 -1.04 -5.66 -5.93
CA LEU A 140 -1.75 -4.59 -6.64
C LEU A 140 -2.22 -3.51 -5.66
N THR A 141 -2.74 -3.91 -4.51
CA THR A 141 -3.24 -3.00 -3.48
C THR A 141 -2.10 -2.24 -2.80
N LEU A 142 -1.04 -2.93 -2.38
CA LEU A 142 0.10 -2.32 -1.70
C LEU A 142 0.99 -1.49 -2.64
N ARG A 143 0.82 -1.61 -3.96
CA ARG A 143 1.44 -0.72 -4.92
C ARG A 143 1.10 0.75 -4.64
N ILE A 144 -0.14 1.04 -4.23
CA ILE A 144 -0.57 2.40 -3.84
C ILE A 144 0.32 2.94 -2.71
N VAL A 145 0.60 2.12 -1.72
CA VAL A 145 1.43 2.48 -0.55
C VAL A 145 2.89 2.71 -0.95
N ALA A 146 3.43 1.86 -1.83
CA ALA A 146 4.78 2.03 -2.36
C ALA A 146 4.91 3.35 -3.15
N MET A 147 3.93 3.67 -3.99
CA MET A 147 3.87 4.93 -4.72
C MET A 147 3.74 6.15 -3.81
N ALA A 148 2.91 6.06 -2.75
CA ALA A 148 2.76 7.12 -1.76
C ALA A 148 4.08 7.36 -1.00
N SER A 149 4.76 6.30 -0.60
CA SER A 149 6.05 6.39 0.09
C SER A 149 7.10 7.12 -0.75
N GLU A 150 7.08 6.93 -2.06
CA GLU A 150 7.97 7.63 -2.99
C GLU A 150 7.53 9.08 -3.24
N TYR A 151 6.22 9.32 -3.45
CA TYR A 151 5.67 10.66 -3.69
C TYR A 151 5.92 11.62 -2.54
N PHE A 152 5.64 11.18 -1.31
CA PHE A 152 5.84 11.98 -0.10
C PHE A 152 7.28 11.95 0.42
N THR A 153 8.17 11.17 -0.21
CA THR A 153 9.58 11.05 0.18
C THR A 153 9.75 10.72 1.67
N VAL A 154 8.94 9.79 2.17
CA VAL A 154 8.92 9.46 3.60
C VAL A 154 10.12 8.61 4.00
N ARG A 155 10.51 8.71 5.28
CA ARG A 155 11.55 7.88 5.87
C ARG A 155 11.09 6.43 6.07
N TYR A 156 9.85 6.22 6.54
CA TYR A 156 9.34 4.90 6.87
C TYR A 156 8.01 4.61 6.18
N CYS A 157 7.80 3.34 5.88
CA CYS A 157 6.49 2.77 5.60
C CYS A 157 6.18 1.79 6.72
N ILE A 158 5.10 2.05 7.47
CA ILE A 158 4.72 1.23 8.61
C ILE A 158 3.79 0.10 8.15
N ALA A 159 3.72 -0.95 8.94
CA ALA A 159 2.75 -2.03 8.77
C ALA A 159 2.30 -2.54 10.14
N SER A 160 1.08 -2.17 10.53
CA SER A 160 0.41 -2.72 11.70
C SER A 160 -0.41 -3.92 11.27
N VAL A 161 0.13 -5.11 11.47
CA VAL A 161 -0.38 -6.36 10.87
C VAL A 161 -0.48 -7.48 11.89
N ARG A 162 -1.42 -8.39 11.65
CA ARG A 162 -1.53 -9.63 12.42
C ARG A 162 -0.27 -10.48 12.19
N ALA A 163 0.11 -11.26 13.20
CA ALA A 163 1.37 -12.01 13.19
C ALA A 163 1.52 -12.94 11.98
N GLU A 164 0.44 -13.55 11.50
CA GLU A 164 0.44 -14.45 10.34
C GLU A 164 0.77 -13.76 9.01
N HIS A 165 0.56 -12.44 8.90
CA HIS A 165 0.88 -11.66 7.71
C HIS A 165 2.30 -11.09 7.72
N ALA A 166 2.97 -11.08 8.86
CA ALA A 166 4.30 -10.47 9.03
C ALA A 166 5.35 -11.01 8.05
N ALA A 167 5.30 -12.31 7.74
CA ALA A 167 6.23 -12.95 6.81
C ALA A 167 6.17 -12.35 5.40
N PHE A 168 5.00 -11.93 4.94
CA PHE A 168 4.83 -11.26 3.65
C PHE A 168 5.56 -9.91 3.64
N TYR A 169 5.33 -9.04 4.64
CA TYR A 169 5.92 -7.70 4.72
C TYR A 169 7.45 -7.76 4.86
N ARG A 170 7.95 -8.69 5.67
CA ARG A 170 9.39 -8.94 5.81
C ARG A 170 10.04 -9.37 4.48
N ARG A 171 9.40 -10.29 3.76
CA ARG A 171 9.93 -10.84 2.50
C ARG A 171 9.88 -9.84 1.35
N VAL A 172 8.78 -9.07 1.24
CA VAL A 172 8.55 -8.15 0.11
C VAL A 172 9.24 -6.82 0.36
N PHE A 173 9.02 -6.22 1.53
CA PHE A 173 9.45 -4.88 1.85
C PHE A 173 10.64 -4.81 2.84
N GLY A 174 11.13 -5.95 3.31
CA GLY A 174 12.20 -5.96 4.30
C GLY A 174 11.81 -5.30 5.62
N SER A 175 10.52 -5.31 5.95
CA SER A 175 10.01 -4.68 7.17
C SER A 175 10.57 -5.37 8.41
N GLU A 176 10.99 -4.59 9.39
CA GLU A 176 11.49 -5.05 10.69
C GLU A 176 10.46 -4.77 11.78
N ARG A 177 10.43 -5.63 12.79
CA ARG A 177 9.51 -5.46 13.91
C ARG A 177 10.00 -4.31 14.80
N LEU A 178 9.10 -3.35 15.09
CA LEU A 178 9.38 -2.22 15.97
C LEU A 178 8.64 -2.32 17.31
N GLY A 179 7.43 -2.90 17.32
CA GLY A 179 6.57 -2.95 18.49
C GLY A 179 5.97 -4.32 18.71
N ASP A 180 5.67 -4.59 19.99
CA ASP A 180 5.00 -5.81 20.40
C ASP A 180 3.52 -5.82 20.03
N GLU A 181 2.92 -6.99 20.17
CA GLU A 181 1.52 -7.22 19.88
C GLU A 181 0.62 -6.40 20.80
N ARG A 182 -0.33 -5.69 20.20
CA ARG A 182 -1.34 -4.86 20.88
C ARG A 182 -2.70 -4.97 20.19
N ASN A 183 -3.76 -4.77 20.95
CA ASN A 183 -5.10 -4.70 20.38
C ASN A 183 -5.28 -3.45 19.53
N TRP A 184 -5.95 -3.61 18.41
CA TRP A 184 -6.27 -2.53 17.48
C TRP A 184 -7.70 -2.03 17.76
N GLY A 185 -7.83 -0.99 18.62
CA GLY A 185 -9.11 -0.32 18.84
C GLY A 185 -10.29 -1.27 19.06
N GLU A 186 -11.32 -1.12 18.26
CA GLU A 186 -12.54 -1.95 18.30
C GLU A 186 -12.42 -3.27 17.52
N LEU A 187 -11.34 -3.47 16.78
CA LEU A 187 -11.12 -4.73 16.07
C LEU A 187 -10.74 -5.84 17.04
N ARG A 188 -11.32 -7.01 16.85
CA ARG A 188 -11.19 -8.16 17.75
C ARG A 188 -9.95 -9.00 17.46
N PHE A 189 -8.86 -8.37 17.05
CA PHE A 189 -7.60 -9.07 16.81
C PHE A 189 -6.39 -8.19 17.16
N PRO A 190 -5.31 -8.79 17.67
CA PRO A 190 -4.08 -8.09 17.94
C PRO A 190 -3.25 -7.88 16.67
N VAL A 191 -2.42 -6.85 16.70
CA VAL A 191 -1.47 -6.51 15.63
C VAL A 191 -0.09 -6.21 16.21
N CYS A 192 0.95 -6.47 15.41
CA CYS A 192 2.32 -6.08 15.68
C CYS A 192 2.74 -4.92 14.78
N LEU A 193 3.58 -4.04 15.28
CA LEU A 193 4.14 -2.93 14.52
C LEU A 193 5.40 -3.35 13.79
N TYR A 194 5.42 -3.16 12.48
CA TYR A 194 6.59 -3.31 11.61
C TYR A 194 6.86 -1.99 10.88
N ALA A 195 8.09 -1.79 10.42
CA ALA A 195 8.43 -0.70 9.52
C ALA A 195 9.47 -1.13 8.50
N ALA A 196 9.35 -0.58 7.30
CA ALA A 196 10.37 -0.59 6.27
C ALA A 196 10.99 0.80 6.15
N GLU A 197 12.31 0.89 6.16
CA GLU A 197 13.04 2.13 5.91
C GLU A 197 13.14 2.36 4.39
N VAL A 198 12.32 3.27 3.88
CA VAL A 198 12.09 3.45 2.43
C VAL A 198 13.37 3.74 1.65
N PRO A 199 14.26 4.67 2.06
CA PRO A 199 15.51 4.94 1.31
C PRO A 199 16.40 3.71 1.16
N THR A 200 16.41 2.83 2.16
CA THR A 200 17.25 1.62 2.19
C THR A 200 16.73 0.53 1.26
N ILE A 201 15.40 0.40 1.15
CA ILE A 201 14.79 -0.75 0.45
C ILE A 201 14.34 -0.46 -0.98
N ARG A 202 14.09 0.80 -1.35
CA ARG A 202 13.40 1.20 -2.59
C ARG A 202 14.00 0.59 -3.85
N ASN A 203 15.34 0.60 -3.99
CA ASN A 203 16.01 0.07 -5.17
C ASN A 203 15.86 -1.44 -5.25
N ARG A 204 16.08 -2.16 -4.15
CA ARG A 204 15.89 -3.61 -4.07
C ARG A 204 14.46 -4.02 -4.38
N VAL A 205 13.47 -3.28 -3.89
CA VAL A 205 12.05 -3.54 -4.16
C VAL A 205 11.74 -3.30 -5.63
N ALA A 206 12.21 -2.20 -6.22
CA ALA A 206 12.00 -1.89 -7.62
C ALA A 206 12.68 -2.91 -8.56
N ASP A 207 13.87 -3.39 -8.22
CA ASP A 207 14.57 -4.41 -9.02
C ASP A 207 13.88 -5.77 -8.97
N ARG A 208 13.42 -6.16 -7.77
CA ARG A 208 12.77 -7.46 -7.58
C ARG A 208 11.31 -7.47 -8.02
N PHE A 209 10.62 -6.35 -7.86
CA PHE A 209 9.19 -6.20 -8.07
C PHE A 209 8.87 -4.94 -8.90
N PRO A 210 9.26 -4.92 -10.20
CA PRO A 210 9.11 -3.74 -11.05
C PRO A 210 7.67 -3.26 -11.24
N PHE A 211 6.69 -4.07 -10.93
CA PHE A 211 5.29 -3.68 -10.91
C PHE A 211 4.95 -2.65 -9.80
N PHE A 212 5.80 -2.46 -8.78
CA PHE A 212 5.66 -1.35 -7.82
C PHE A 212 6.12 0.00 -8.39
N MET A 213 6.86 0.02 -9.48
CA MET A 213 7.32 1.26 -10.10
C MET A 213 6.15 2.06 -10.68
N SER A 214 6.33 3.37 -10.74
CA SER A 214 5.36 4.33 -11.28
C SER A 214 6.07 5.54 -11.86
N THR A 215 5.43 6.21 -12.81
CA THR A 215 5.91 7.52 -13.26
C THR A 215 5.56 8.62 -12.26
N PRO A 216 6.31 9.76 -12.24
CA PRO A 216 5.93 10.92 -11.44
C PRO A 216 4.51 11.41 -11.74
N ALA A 217 4.09 11.39 -13.01
CA ALA A 217 2.75 11.80 -13.43
C ALA A 217 1.63 10.91 -12.84
N GLU A 218 1.85 9.59 -12.72
CA GLU A 218 0.90 8.70 -12.04
C GLU A 218 0.77 9.06 -10.55
N ARG A 219 1.89 9.26 -9.88
CA ARG A 219 1.90 9.61 -8.46
C ARG A 219 1.24 10.96 -8.19
N ASP A 220 1.54 11.96 -9.01
CA ASP A 220 0.92 13.29 -8.93
C ASP A 220 -0.60 13.20 -9.18
N ALA A 221 -1.00 12.37 -10.14
CA ALA A 221 -2.41 12.12 -10.41
C ALA A 221 -3.15 11.46 -9.23
N LEU A 222 -2.49 10.62 -8.42
CA LEU A 222 -3.09 9.95 -7.26
C LEU A 222 -3.07 10.81 -6.00
N PHE A 223 -1.98 11.53 -5.75
CA PHE A 223 -1.72 12.15 -4.45
C PHE A 223 -1.65 13.67 -4.48
N GLY A 224 -1.51 14.27 -5.65
CA GLY A 224 -1.38 15.73 -5.82
C GLY A 224 -2.59 16.50 -5.29
N PRO A 225 -2.40 17.78 -4.93
CA PRO A 225 -3.48 18.67 -4.47
C PRO A 225 -4.49 18.93 -5.59
N GLY A 226 -5.75 19.20 -5.23
CA GLY A 226 -6.78 19.64 -6.18
C GLY A 226 -7.44 18.52 -6.99
N LEU A 227 -7.40 17.31 -6.50
CA LEU A 227 -8.15 16.20 -7.10
C LEU A 227 -9.64 16.42 -6.88
N GLY A 228 -10.34 16.73 -7.97
CA GLY A 228 -11.80 16.67 -8.03
C GLY A 228 -12.32 15.25 -7.78
N PRO A 229 -13.65 15.07 -7.69
CA PRO A 229 -14.25 13.80 -7.36
C PRO A 229 -13.80 12.70 -8.35
N ARG A 230 -13.42 11.55 -7.79
CA ARG A 230 -13.14 10.28 -8.49
C ARG A 230 -12.17 10.35 -9.66
N LYS A 231 -10.91 10.69 -9.39
CA LYS A 231 -9.89 10.53 -10.41
C LYS A 231 -9.57 9.04 -10.59
N ILE A 232 -9.83 8.54 -11.79
CA ILE A 232 -9.42 7.20 -12.21
C ILE A 232 -8.00 7.31 -12.75
N VAL A 233 -7.08 6.51 -12.19
CA VAL A 233 -5.67 6.51 -12.60
C VAL A 233 -5.26 5.10 -13.01
N ALA A 234 -4.79 4.98 -14.25
CA ALA A 234 -4.22 3.74 -14.75
C ALA A 234 -2.74 3.61 -14.35
N PRO A 235 -2.30 2.41 -13.97
CA PRO A 235 -0.92 2.14 -13.62
C PRO A 235 0.07 2.34 -14.78
N THR A 236 1.23 2.91 -14.46
CA THR A 236 2.31 3.17 -15.44
C THR A 236 3.58 2.34 -15.19
N ALA A 237 3.49 1.23 -14.44
CA ALA A 237 4.63 0.41 -14.07
C ALA A 237 5.45 -0.07 -15.28
N ARG A 238 4.77 -0.45 -16.37
CA ARG A 238 5.41 -0.87 -17.64
C ARG A 238 6.29 0.24 -18.21
N VAL A 239 5.79 1.48 -18.23
CA VAL A 239 6.53 2.65 -18.74
C VAL A 239 7.69 2.98 -17.82
N ALA A 240 7.45 3.04 -16.50
CA ALA A 240 8.47 3.34 -15.50
C ALA A 240 9.61 2.31 -15.52
N HIS A 241 9.29 1.03 -15.64
CA HIS A 241 10.28 -0.04 -15.76
C HIS A 241 11.14 0.10 -17.02
N ARG A 242 10.53 0.39 -18.18
CA ARG A 242 11.27 0.61 -19.44
C ARG A 242 12.22 1.79 -19.32
N LEU A 243 11.79 2.91 -18.75
CA LEU A 243 12.62 4.10 -18.57
C LEU A 243 13.85 3.78 -17.69
N ARG A 244 13.66 3.07 -16.58
CA ARG A 244 14.76 2.64 -15.71
C ARG A 244 15.77 1.74 -16.43
N VAL A 245 15.32 0.81 -17.25
CA VAL A 245 16.23 -0.05 -18.05
C VAL A 245 17.08 0.79 -19.00
N ILE A 246 16.49 1.76 -19.68
CA ILE A 246 17.21 2.66 -20.59
C ILE A 246 18.24 3.52 -19.82
N GLU A 247 17.88 4.06 -18.66
CA GLU A 247 18.77 4.84 -17.80
C GLU A 247 19.97 4.02 -17.34
N ASN A 248 19.75 2.80 -16.88
CA ASN A 248 20.81 1.88 -16.44
C ASN A 248 21.77 1.54 -17.59
N GLN A 249 21.26 1.27 -18.81
CA GLN A 249 22.10 1.01 -19.99
C GLN A 249 22.95 2.21 -20.39
N ARG A 250 22.48 3.43 -20.18
CA ARG A 250 23.26 4.66 -20.44
C ARG A 250 24.30 4.97 -19.37
N ALA A 251 24.09 4.49 -18.15
CA ALA A 251 25.00 4.69 -17.02
C ALA A 251 26.16 3.69 -16.99
N GLU A 252 26.09 2.57 -17.71
CA GLU A 252 27.20 1.65 -17.87
C GLU A 252 28.25 2.29 -18.79
N PRO A 253 29.48 2.56 -18.31
CA PRO A 253 30.54 3.11 -19.16
C PRO A 253 30.86 2.09 -20.24
N THR A 254 30.85 2.53 -21.50
CA THR A 254 31.35 1.76 -22.63
C THR A 254 32.78 1.36 -22.30
N ALA A 255 32.99 0.08 -21.96
CA ALA A 255 34.33 -0.47 -21.81
C ALA A 255 35.00 -0.39 -23.18
N VAL A 256 35.95 0.55 -23.31
CA VAL A 256 36.89 0.68 -24.45
C VAL A 256 38.12 -0.16 -24.15
#